data_e388f7870b211e9b8c68563f80776091
#
_entry.id   e388f7870b211e9b8c68563f80776091
#
_cell.length_a   1.000
_cell.length_b   1.000
_cell.length_c   1.000
_cell.angle_alpha   90.00
_cell.angle_beta   90.00
_cell.angle_gamma   90.00
#
_symmetry.space_group_name_H-M   'P 1'
#
loop_
_entity.id
_entity.type
_entity.pdbx_description
1 polymer ?
#
loop_
_entity_poly.entity_id
_entity_poly.type
_entity_poly.pdbx_seq_one_letter_code
_entity_poly.pdbx_strand_id
1 'polypeptide(L)'
;SYKNLDSLSAEWQTEIRTQVGYPQAKEEVMSGVPVADQWIVLHTRSRKINELRTETFWLYGKSSHRMALYLNFLAPGALPEFNLVPGGVYEGELYFYQGVGALRALPQNMKWLDSTFLPSLCADIPVAMQSYRAVIQTHPFAEEVPLLVDNVRLVTSGNTHYLQDAGGVAVPVHIEETARVDILAITGGKPFSAFLLADAVSCELKTIWYQSEFYFWKDELN
;
A
#
# COMPACT_ATOMS: atom_id res chain seq x y z
N SER A 1 -4.55 22.03 21.54
CA SER A 1 -5.60 22.56 22.39
C SER A 1 -6.94 21.96 22.00
N TYR A 2 -7.52 21.16 22.86
CA TYR A 2 -8.77 20.42 22.70
C TYR A 2 -10.04 21.32 22.57
N LYS A 3 -9.90 22.63 22.55
CA LYS A 3 -11.04 23.55 22.66
C LYS A 3 -11.85 23.78 21.38
N ASN A 4 -11.46 23.21 20.23
CA ASN A 4 -12.16 23.44 18.96
C ASN A 4 -12.37 22.15 18.13
N LEU A 5 -12.51 20.99 18.77
CA LEU A 5 -12.78 19.73 18.03
C LEU A 5 -14.10 19.82 17.25
N ASP A 6 -15.12 20.41 17.86
CA ASP A 6 -16.46 20.54 17.27
C ASP A 6 -16.51 21.44 16.03
N SER A 7 -15.47 22.23 15.76
CA SER A 7 -15.35 23.07 14.56
C SER A 7 -14.70 22.34 13.37
N LEU A 8 -14.16 21.14 13.58
CA LEU A 8 -13.53 20.34 12.54
C LEU A 8 -14.57 19.46 11.84
N SER A 9 -14.28 19.03 10.60
CA SER A 9 -15.09 18.03 9.93
C SER A 9 -15.10 16.71 10.72
N ALA A 10 -16.17 15.91 10.56
CA ALA A 10 -16.31 14.62 11.24
C ALA A 10 -15.11 13.69 10.99
N GLU A 11 -14.52 13.73 9.79
CA GLU A 11 -13.33 12.98 9.41
C GLU A 11 -12.11 13.38 10.23
N TRP A 12 -11.86 14.68 10.39
CA TRP A 12 -10.76 15.19 11.23
C TRP A 12 -10.99 14.92 12.73
N GLN A 13 -12.22 15.00 13.20
CA GLN A 13 -12.54 14.62 14.58
C GLN A 13 -12.21 13.14 14.84
N THR A 14 -12.56 12.26 13.89
CA THR A 14 -12.28 10.83 13.97
C THR A 14 -10.79 10.55 13.94
N GLU A 15 -10.05 11.23 13.04
CA GLU A 15 -8.59 11.10 12.94
C GLU A 15 -7.91 11.49 14.25
N ILE A 16 -8.25 12.64 14.82
CA ILE A 16 -7.68 13.09 16.10
C ILE A 16 -8.02 12.11 17.23
N ARG A 17 -9.25 11.59 17.29
CA ARG A 17 -9.64 10.59 18.30
C ARG A 17 -8.78 9.32 18.17
N THR A 18 -8.56 8.83 16.97
CA THR A 18 -7.71 7.67 16.70
C THR A 18 -6.28 7.91 17.16
N GLN A 19 -5.72 9.08 16.85
CA GLN A 19 -4.35 9.45 17.23
C GLN A 19 -4.18 9.59 18.76
N VAL A 20 -5.23 9.97 19.49
CA VAL A 20 -5.20 10.06 20.95
C VAL A 20 -5.63 8.77 21.66
N GLY A 21 -5.76 7.66 20.93
CA GLY A 21 -6.01 6.35 21.52
C GLY A 21 -7.47 5.91 21.60
N TYR A 22 -8.37 6.53 20.84
CA TYR A 22 -9.78 6.12 20.70
C TYR A 22 -10.05 5.62 19.26
N PRO A 23 -9.55 4.43 18.88
CA PRO A 23 -9.80 3.87 17.55
C PRO A 23 -11.29 3.52 17.39
N GLN A 24 -11.79 3.59 16.14
CA GLN A 24 -13.12 3.10 15.82
C GLN A 24 -13.24 1.60 16.10
N ALA A 25 -14.35 1.19 16.71
CA ALA A 25 -14.63 -0.22 16.95
C ALA A 25 -14.88 -0.95 15.62
N LYS A 26 -14.45 -2.22 15.53
CA LYS A 26 -14.63 -3.06 14.33
C LYS A 26 -16.11 -3.13 13.92
N GLU A 27 -17.01 -3.27 14.87
CA GLU A 27 -18.46 -3.34 14.69
C GLU A 27 -19.03 -2.06 14.07
N GLU A 28 -18.52 -0.91 14.48
CA GLU A 28 -18.90 0.40 13.93
C GLU A 28 -18.48 0.51 12.46
N VAL A 29 -17.23 0.16 12.14
CA VAL A 29 -16.71 0.17 10.77
C VAL A 29 -17.52 -0.77 9.88
N MET A 30 -17.82 -1.99 10.36
CA MET A 30 -18.58 -3.01 9.63
C MET A 30 -20.07 -2.65 9.45
N SER A 31 -20.59 -1.67 10.19
CA SER A 31 -21.95 -1.14 9.98
C SER A 31 -22.06 -0.14 8.83
N GLY A 32 -20.91 0.29 8.29
CA GLY A 32 -20.82 1.23 7.16
C GLY A 32 -21.18 0.58 5.83
N VAL A 33 -21.09 1.37 4.76
CA VAL A 33 -21.30 0.89 3.39
C VAL A 33 -19.99 0.31 2.84
N PRO A 34 -19.96 -0.98 2.48
CA PRO A 34 -18.76 -1.57 1.91
C PRO A 34 -18.50 -1.12 0.47
N VAL A 35 -17.26 -1.24 0.07
CA VAL A 35 -16.86 -1.17 -1.34
C VAL A 35 -16.66 -2.60 -1.84
N ALA A 36 -17.60 -3.08 -2.66
CA ALA A 36 -17.49 -4.36 -3.34
C ALA A 36 -16.67 -4.20 -4.62
N ASP A 37 -15.61 -4.99 -4.79
CA ASP A 37 -14.71 -4.92 -5.95
C ASP A 37 -13.93 -6.23 -6.13
N GLN A 38 -13.13 -6.28 -7.20
CA GLN A 38 -12.01 -7.21 -7.36
C GLN A 38 -10.75 -6.52 -6.83
N TRP A 39 -10.14 -7.12 -5.80
CA TRP A 39 -8.99 -6.57 -5.09
C TRP A 39 -7.72 -7.36 -5.41
N ILE A 40 -6.71 -6.71 -5.97
CA ILE A 40 -5.37 -7.32 -6.10
C ILE A 40 -4.53 -6.99 -4.87
N VAL A 41 -3.83 -7.99 -4.34
CA VAL A 41 -2.86 -7.80 -3.24
C VAL A 41 -1.54 -7.33 -3.83
N LEU A 42 -1.17 -6.08 -3.56
CA LEU A 42 0.03 -5.45 -4.08
C LEU A 42 1.29 -5.85 -3.31
N HIS A 43 1.15 -5.92 -1.96
CA HIS A 43 2.27 -6.23 -1.08
C HIS A 43 1.75 -6.77 0.26
N THR A 44 2.56 -7.60 0.90
CA THR A 44 2.30 -8.09 2.25
C THR A 44 3.55 -7.98 3.11
N ARG A 45 3.37 -7.57 4.36
CA ARG A 45 4.43 -7.52 5.35
C ARG A 45 3.98 -8.21 6.62
N SER A 46 4.84 -9.02 7.23
CA SER A 46 4.59 -9.65 8.53
C SER A 46 5.64 -9.19 9.52
N ARG A 47 5.21 -8.69 10.66
CA ARG A 47 6.08 -8.31 11.78
C ARG A 47 5.64 -9.02 13.05
N LYS A 48 6.59 -9.46 13.85
CA LYS A 48 6.33 -10.02 15.17
C LYS A 48 6.87 -9.06 16.23
N ILE A 49 5.99 -8.54 17.07
CA ILE A 49 6.36 -7.69 18.22
C ILE A 49 5.91 -8.43 19.47
N ASN A 50 6.87 -8.88 20.26
CA ASN A 50 6.63 -9.78 21.39
C ASN A 50 5.92 -11.06 20.89
N GLU A 51 4.74 -11.37 21.47
CA GLU A 51 3.93 -12.53 21.09
C GLU A 51 2.90 -12.21 20.00
N LEU A 52 2.70 -10.95 19.67
CA LEU A 52 1.71 -10.53 18.66
C LEU A 52 2.34 -10.52 17.28
N ARG A 53 1.70 -11.20 16.32
CA ARG A 53 2.03 -11.12 14.89
C ARG A 53 1.09 -10.14 14.21
N THR A 54 1.66 -9.15 13.54
CA THR A 54 0.91 -8.20 12.72
C THR A 54 1.19 -8.51 11.25
N GLU A 55 0.12 -8.73 10.49
CA GLU A 55 0.18 -8.86 9.04
C GLU A 55 -0.42 -7.62 8.40
N THR A 56 0.29 -7.05 7.44
CA THR A 56 -0.11 -5.86 6.69
C THR A 56 -0.32 -6.25 5.23
N PHE A 57 -1.46 -5.87 4.66
CA PHE A 57 -1.82 -6.13 3.27
C PHE A 57 -2.16 -4.83 2.58
N TRP A 58 -1.48 -4.54 1.49
CA TRP A 58 -1.82 -3.45 0.58
C TRP A 58 -2.64 -4.02 -0.57
N LEU A 59 -3.83 -3.45 -0.80
CA LEU A 59 -4.75 -3.90 -1.83
C LEU A 59 -5.13 -2.74 -2.75
N TYR A 60 -5.49 -3.08 -3.98
CA TYR A 60 -6.00 -2.12 -4.96
C TYR A 60 -7.26 -2.66 -5.63
N GLY A 61 -8.32 -1.84 -5.66
CA GLY A 61 -9.61 -2.18 -6.25
C GLY A 61 -9.63 -1.88 -7.74
N LYS A 62 -10.05 -2.86 -8.54
CA LYS A 62 -10.06 -2.81 -10.00
C LYS A 62 -10.99 -1.74 -10.55
N SER A 63 -12.21 -1.67 -10.04
CA SER A 63 -13.27 -0.77 -10.52
C SER A 63 -13.32 0.52 -9.72
N SER A 64 -13.09 0.44 -8.41
CA SER A 64 -13.10 1.60 -7.52
C SER A 64 -11.84 2.45 -7.63
N HIS A 65 -10.75 1.90 -8.17
CA HIS A 65 -9.41 2.51 -8.21
C HIS A 65 -8.90 2.95 -6.82
N ARG A 66 -9.41 2.31 -5.75
CA ARG A 66 -9.05 2.66 -4.38
C ARG A 66 -7.91 1.79 -3.88
N MET A 67 -6.98 2.44 -3.19
CA MET A 67 -6.03 1.74 -2.33
C MET A 67 -6.68 1.38 -1.01
N ALA A 68 -6.30 0.23 -0.45
CA ALA A 68 -6.71 -0.18 0.88
C ALA A 68 -5.54 -0.80 1.64
N LEU A 69 -5.55 -0.57 2.96
CA LEU A 69 -4.62 -1.13 3.92
C LEU A 69 -5.38 -2.01 4.91
N TYR A 70 -5.14 -3.30 4.87
CA TYR A 70 -5.66 -4.24 5.87
C TYR A 70 -4.58 -4.60 6.86
N LEU A 71 -4.85 -4.38 8.15
CA LEU A 71 -4.00 -4.78 9.27
C LEU A 71 -4.66 -5.93 10.02
N ASN A 72 -3.99 -7.08 10.06
CA ASN A 72 -4.44 -8.27 10.77
C ASN A 72 -3.54 -8.52 11.98
N PHE A 73 -4.12 -8.55 13.17
CA PHE A 73 -3.41 -8.78 14.42
C PHE A 73 -3.73 -10.18 14.91
N LEU A 74 -2.71 -11.05 14.94
CA LEU A 74 -2.84 -12.45 15.28
C LEU A 74 -2.22 -12.74 16.65
N ALA A 75 -3.04 -13.25 17.56
CA ALA A 75 -2.56 -13.82 18.81
C ALA A 75 -1.72 -15.09 18.54
N PRO A 76 -0.86 -15.52 19.47
CA PRO A 76 -0.10 -16.76 19.33
C PRO A 76 -0.98 -17.97 19.01
N GLY A 77 -0.67 -18.66 17.91
CA GLY A 77 -1.43 -19.83 17.45
C GLY A 77 -2.74 -19.52 16.70
N ALA A 78 -3.14 -18.26 16.58
CA ALA A 78 -4.29 -17.90 15.78
C ALA A 78 -3.99 -18.02 14.28
N LEU A 79 -4.97 -18.50 13.51
CA LEU A 79 -4.92 -18.53 12.05
C LEU A 79 -5.53 -17.26 11.47
N PRO A 80 -5.00 -16.75 10.33
CA PRO A 80 -5.61 -15.62 9.64
C PRO A 80 -7.00 -16.00 9.11
N GLU A 81 -7.92 -15.05 9.14
CA GLU A 81 -9.28 -15.22 8.60
C GLU A 81 -9.23 -15.40 7.07
N PHE A 82 -8.33 -14.69 6.39
CA PHE A 82 -8.12 -14.76 4.95
C PHE A 82 -6.67 -15.08 4.64
N ASN A 83 -6.44 -15.98 3.67
CA ASN A 83 -5.11 -16.26 3.14
C ASN A 83 -4.85 -15.40 1.90
N LEU A 84 -4.53 -14.14 2.13
CA LEU A 84 -4.24 -13.17 1.08
C LEU A 84 -2.76 -13.28 0.66
N VAL A 85 -2.52 -13.51 -0.62
CA VAL A 85 -1.15 -13.66 -1.16
C VAL A 85 -0.82 -12.55 -2.16
N PRO A 86 0.43 -12.07 -2.21
CA PRO A 86 0.85 -11.06 -3.18
C PRO A 86 0.56 -11.50 -4.63
N GLY A 87 0.03 -10.59 -5.45
CA GLY A 87 -0.39 -10.84 -6.82
C GLY A 87 -1.75 -11.54 -6.95
N GLY A 88 -2.29 -12.09 -5.85
CA GLY A 88 -3.61 -12.71 -5.84
C GLY A 88 -4.73 -11.68 -6.00
N VAL A 89 -5.76 -12.06 -6.75
CA VAL A 89 -6.97 -11.27 -6.93
C VAL A 89 -8.11 -11.93 -6.16
N TYR A 90 -8.88 -11.12 -5.44
CA TYR A 90 -10.00 -11.57 -4.62
C TYR A 90 -11.23 -10.71 -4.91
N GLU A 91 -12.37 -11.35 -5.14
CA GLU A 91 -13.67 -10.69 -5.10
C GLU A 91 -14.13 -10.60 -3.65
N GLY A 92 -14.56 -9.42 -3.22
CA GLY A 92 -15.00 -9.22 -1.84
C GLY A 92 -15.32 -7.78 -1.51
N GLU A 93 -15.63 -7.55 -0.25
CA GLU A 93 -16.07 -6.27 0.28
C GLU A 93 -15.03 -5.70 1.24
N LEU A 94 -14.72 -4.41 1.11
CA LEU A 94 -13.89 -3.69 2.06
C LEU A 94 -14.70 -2.59 2.75
N TYR A 95 -14.70 -2.61 4.09
CA TYR A 95 -15.28 -1.59 4.96
C TYR A 95 -14.17 -0.66 5.42
N PHE A 96 -14.20 0.57 4.91
CA PHE A 96 -13.17 1.54 5.22
C PHE A 96 -13.42 2.23 6.56
N TYR A 97 -12.36 2.38 7.34
CA TYR A 97 -12.37 3.24 8.51
C TYR A 97 -12.66 4.68 8.08
N GLN A 98 -13.36 5.43 8.92
CA GLN A 98 -13.57 6.85 8.68
C GLN A 98 -12.33 7.63 9.11
N GLY A 99 -11.96 8.64 8.34
CA GLY A 99 -10.80 9.51 8.62
C GLY A 99 -10.30 10.20 7.35
N VAL A 100 -9.42 11.16 7.55
CA VAL A 100 -8.82 11.91 6.44
C VAL A 100 -7.86 10.99 5.69
N GLY A 101 -8.10 10.77 4.38
CA GLY A 101 -7.26 9.89 3.56
C GLY A 101 -7.29 8.43 3.99
N ALA A 102 -8.35 7.96 4.64
CA ALA A 102 -8.44 6.63 5.22
C ALA A 102 -8.19 5.53 4.19
N LEU A 103 -7.05 4.87 4.30
CA LEU A 103 -6.67 3.68 3.53
C LEU A 103 -7.03 2.40 4.29
N ARG A 104 -7.11 2.48 5.62
CA ARG A 104 -7.39 1.31 6.46
C ARG A 104 -8.78 0.76 6.21
N ALA A 105 -8.86 -0.56 6.00
CA ALA A 105 -10.13 -1.25 5.73
C ALA A 105 -10.17 -2.63 6.39
N LEU A 106 -11.39 -3.13 6.58
CA LEU A 106 -11.68 -4.49 7.04
C LEU A 106 -12.26 -5.29 5.88
N PRO A 107 -11.64 -6.43 5.51
CA PRO A 107 -12.15 -7.29 4.46
C PRO A 107 -13.31 -8.17 4.96
N GLN A 108 -14.26 -8.45 4.05
CA GLN A 108 -15.33 -9.43 4.25
C GLN A 108 -15.57 -10.20 2.96
N ASN A 109 -15.92 -11.47 3.09
CA ASN A 109 -16.32 -12.34 1.97
C ASN A 109 -15.26 -12.48 0.86
N MET A 110 -13.97 -12.41 1.20
CA MET A 110 -12.88 -12.47 0.22
C MET A 110 -12.80 -13.86 -0.41
N LYS A 111 -13.03 -13.92 -1.73
CA LYS A 111 -12.97 -15.14 -2.53
C LYS A 111 -11.88 -15.02 -3.59
N TRP A 112 -10.98 -15.98 -3.64
CA TRP A 112 -9.95 -16.07 -4.67
C TRP A 112 -10.56 -16.12 -6.07
N LEU A 113 -9.97 -15.36 -6.99
CA LEU A 113 -10.25 -15.41 -8.42
C LEU A 113 -9.00 -15.87 -9.18
N ASP A 114 -9.21 -16.80 -10.11
CA ASP A 114 -8.15 -17.16 -11.08
C ASP A 114 -8.10 -16.12 -12.20
N SER A 115 -7.63 -14.93 -11.84
CA SER A 115 -7.54 -13.78 -12.73
C SER A 115 -6.40 -12.87 -12.28
N THR A 116 -5.95 -12.00 -13.18
CA THR A 116 -5.00 -10.92 -12.86
C THR A 116 -5.43 -9.64 -13.56
N PHE A 117 -4.98 -8.51 -13.05
CA PHE A 117 -5.11 -7.21 -13.71
C PHE A 117 -3.97 -6.29 -13.28
N LEU A 118 -3.67 -5.31 -14.12
CA LEU A 118 -2.73 -4.25 -13.80
C LEU A 118 -3.50 -3.07 -13.19
N PRO A 119 -3.08 -2.54 -12.02
CA PRO A 119 -3.66 -1.32 -11.45
C PRO A 119 -3.53 -0.11 -12.40
N SER A 120 -4.34 0.91 -12.20
CA SER A 120 -4.13 2.20 -12.85
C SER A 120 -2.86 2.86 -12.33
N LEU A 121 -1.94 3.18 -13.21
CA LEU A 121 -0.58 3.63 -12.89
C LEU A 121 -0.37 5.08 -13.32
N CYS A 122 0.51 5.77 -12.61
CA CYS A 122 1.03 7.07 -13.03
C CYS A 122 2.22 6.85 -13.98
N ALA A 123 2.11 7.32 -15.22
CA ALA A 123 3.18 7.17 -16.22
C ALA A 123 4.44 7.99 -15.89
N ASP A 124 4.29 9.06 -15.10
CA ASP A 124 5.36 10.01 -14.79
C ASP A 124 5.64 10.07 -13.29
N ILE A 125 6.90 10.06 -12.91
CA ILE A 125 7.34 10.26 -11.51
C ILE A 125 6.87 11.61 -10.94
N PRO A 126 6.94 12.74 -11.66
CA PRO A 126 6.39 14.01 -11.17
C PRO A 126 4.95 13.95 -10.72
N VAL A 127 4.09 13.26 -11.49
CA VAL A 127 2.65 13.07 -11.16
C VAL A 127 2.50 12.21 -9.91
N ALA A 128 3.24 11.12 -9.79
CA ALA A 128 3.24 10.29 -8.59
C ALA A 128 3.70 11.07 -7.34
N MET A 129 4.74 11.89 -7.47
CA MET A 129 5.22 12.74 -6.39
C MET A 129 4.25 13.87 -6.03
N GLN A 130 3.48 14.38 -7.00
CA GLN A 130 2.41 15.33 -6.72
C GLN A 130 1.29 14.66 -5.90
N SER A 131 0.91 13.45 -6.25
CA SER A 131 -0.06 12.65 -5.49
C SER A 131 0.43 12.39 -4.06
N TYR A 132 1.70 12.03 -3.88
CA TYR A 132 2.32 11.90 -2.56
C TYR A 132 2.18 13.18 -1.74
N ARG A 133 2.57 14.33 -2.32
CA ARG A 133 2.48 15.63 -1.62
C ARG A 133 1.04 15.98 -1.24
N ALA A 134 0.07 15.72 -2.10
CA ALA A 134 -1.34 15.96 -1.81
C ALA A 134 -1.82 15.11 -0.61
N VAL A 135 -1.41 13.84 -0.52
CA VAL A 135 -1.72 12.99 0.64
C VAL A 135 -1.11 13.56 1.91
N ILE A 136 0.19 13.89 1.91
CA ILE A 136 0.86 14.42 3.11
C ILE A 136 0.28 15.78 3.54
N GLN A 137 -0.13 16.64 2.59
CA GLN A 137 -0.79 17.92 2.92
C GLN A 137 -2.15 17.74 3.59
N THR A 138 -2.90 16.73 3.17
CA THR A 138 -4.24 16.44 3.74
C THR A 138 -4.19 15.48 4.93
N HIS A 139 -3.16 14.65 5.02
CA HIS A 139 -2.99 13.64 6.07
C HIS A 139 -1.53 13.60 6.56
N PRO A 140 -1.10 14.59 7.38
CA PRO A 140 0.29 14.71 7.83
C PRO A 140 0.79 13.56 8.70
N PHE A 141 -0.13 12.72 9.21
CA PHE A 141 0.17 11.54 10.04
C PHE A 141 0.24 10.24 9.24
N ALA A 142 0.17 10.30 7.90
CA ALA A 142 0.36 9.11 7.07
C ALA A 142 1.78 8.58 7.25
N GLU A 143 1.90 7.36 7.77
CA GLU A 143 3.19 6.70 7.95
C GLU A 143 3.79 6.25 6.62
N GLU A 144 2.96 5.71 5.74
CA GLU A 144 3.34 5.24 4.40
C GLU A 144 2.29 5.67 3.38
N VAL A 145 2.73 6.15 2.22
CA VAL A 145 1.88 6.53 1.09
C VAL A 145 2.13 5.57 -0.06
N PRO A 146 1.11 4.83 -0.51
CA PRO A 146 1.23 3.92 -1.64
C PRO A 146 1.29 4.69 -2.95
N LEU A 147 2.24 4.33 -3.82
CA LEU A 147 2.41 4.91 -5.14
C LEU A 147 2.47 3.81 -6.20
N LEU A 148 1.82 4.04 -7.33
CA LEU A 148 1.86 3.18 -8.50
C LEU A 148 2.46 3.95 -9.66
N VAL A 149 3.56 3.45 -10.21
CA VAL A 149 4.29 4.09 -11.32
C VAL A 149 4.45 3.13 -12.48
N ASP A 150 4.40 3.67 -13.69
CA ASP A 150 4.57 2.90 -14.93
C ASP A 150 5.80 3.37 -15.70
N ASN A 151 6.27 2.48 -16.60
CA ASN A 151 7.34 2.79 -17.55
C ASN A 151 8.59 3.38 -16.90
N VAL A 152 8.95 2.85 -15.74
CA VAL A 152 10.16 3.23 -14.98
C VAL A 152 11.25 2.17 -15.14
N ARG A 153 12.50 2.59 -15.06
CA ARG A 153 13.67 1.69 -15.04
C ARG A 153 14.49 1.86 -13.77
N LEU A 154 15.12 0.79 -13.34
CA LEU A 154 16.06 0.84 -12.23
C LEU A 154 17.41 1.35 -12.73
N VAL A 155 17.91 2.42 -12.12
CA VAL A 155 19.22 3.04 -12.42
C VAL A 155 20.03 3.10 -11.13
N THR A 156 21.33 2.88 -11.21
CA THR A 156 22.25 2.98 -10.08
C THR A 156 23.28 4.06 -10.33
N SER A 157 23.50 4.93 -9.35
CA SER A 157 24.58 5.93 -9.34
C SER A 157 25.31 5.88 -8.02
N GLY A 158 26.56 5.45 -8.04
CA GLY A 158 27.29 5.11 -6.82
C GLY A 158 26.59 4.01 -6.04
N ASN A 159 26.27 4.25 -4.78
CA ASN A 159 25.56 3.31 -3.89
C ASN A 159 24.05 3.58 -3.80
N THR A 160 23.54 4.52 -4.62
CA THR A 160 22.12 4.87 -4.57
C THR A 160 21.39 4.32 -5.79
N HIS A 161 20.24 3.75 -5.55
CA HIS A 161 19.33 3.25 -6.57
C HIS A 161 18.21 4.24 -6.83
N TYR A 162 17.82 4.36 -8.09
CA TYR A 162 16.78 5.28 -8.54
C TYR A 162 15.80 4.55 -9.44
N LEU A 163 14.53 4.92 -9.35
CA LEU A 163 13.60 4.69 -10.45
C LEU A 163 13.58 5.93 -11.33
N GLN A 164 13.77 5.73 -12.62
CA GLN A 164 13.79 6.79 -13.63
C GLN A 164 12.66 6.56 -14.64
N ASP A 165 11.86 7.60 -14.88
CA ASP A 165 10.81 7.58 -15.90
C ASP A 165 11.35 7.84 -17.33
N ALA A 166 10.47 7.79 -18.32
CA ALA A 166 10.81 8.05 -19.72
C ALA A 166 11.26 9.51 -19.97
N GLY A 167 10.83 10.46 -19.14
CA GLY A 167 11.24 11.86 -19.17
C GLY A 167 12.61 12.12 -18.58
N GLY A 168 13.25 11.11 -17.98
CA GLY A 168 14.56 11.21 -17.33
C GLY A 168 14.49 11.71 -15.88
N VAL A 169 13.30 11.95 -15.35
CA VAL A 169 13.13 12.28 -13.93
C VAL A 169 13.34 11.03 -13.10
N ALA A 170 14.11 11.15 -12.02
CA ALA A 170 14.47 10.03 -11.16
C ALA A 170 14.16 10.33 -9.70
N VAL A 171 13.68 9.30 -8.97
CA VAL A 171 13.47 9.31 -7.53
C VAL A 171 14.36 8.26 -6.87
N PRO A 172 15.06 8.58 -5.79
CA PRO A 172 15.83 7.59 -5.05
C PRO A 172 14.88 6.57 -4.43
N VAL A 173 15.28 5.30 -4.51
CA VAL A 173 14.50 4.20 -3.92
C VAL A 173 15.40 3.32 -3.07
N HIS A 174 14.84 2.87 -1.96
CA HIS A 174 15.40 1.78 -1.18
C HIS A 174 14.95 0.45 -1.79
N ILE A 175 15.89 -0.45 -1.97
CA ILE A 175 15.64 -1.78 -2.52
C ILE A 175 16.63 -2.77 -1.90
N GLU A 176 16.13 -3.92 -1.50
CA GLU A 176 16.96 -5.04 -1.05
C GLU A 176 17.91 -5.49 -2.16
N GLU A 177 19.16 -5.85 -1.82
CA GLU A 177 20.17 -6.22 -2.82
C GLU A 177 19.75 -7.44 -3.66
N THR A 178 19.10 -8.43 -3.03
CA THR A 178 18.54 -9.59 -3.73
C THR A 178 17.47 -9.17 -4.74
N ALA A 179 16.54 -8.31 -4.33
CA ALA A 179 15.50 -7.77 -5.20
C ALA A 179 16.09 -6.96 -6.36
N ARG A 180 17.15 -6.19 -6.12
CA ARG A 180 17.86 -5.43 -7.15
C ARG A 180 18.43 -6.33 -8.24
N VAL A 181 19.11 -7.40 -7.85
CA VAL A 181 19.70 -8.36 -8.80
C VAL A 181 18.61 -9.06 -9.61
N ASP A 182 17.53 -9.49 -8.94
CA ASP A 182 16.40 -10.15 -9.58
C ASP A 182 15.70 -9.23 -10.59
N ILE A 183 15.45 -7.96 -10.24
CA ILE A 183 14.84 -6.99 -11.16
C ILE A 183 15.70 -6.81 -12.42
N LEU A 184 17.01 -6.68 -12.26
CA LEU A 184 17.89 -6.55 -13.41
C LEU A 184 17.92 -7.82 -14.27
N ALA A 185 17.88 -9.00 -13.66
CA ALA A 185 17.82 -10.26 -14.36
C ALA A 185 16.48 -10.45 -15.12
N ILE A 186 15.36 -10.10 -14.48
CA ILE A 186 14.01 -10.22 -15.04
C ILE A 186 13.81 -9.22 -16.18
N THR A 187 14.14 -7.95 -15.95
CA THR A 187 13.81 -6.86 -16.89
C THR A 187 14.88 -6.65 -17.98
N GLY A 188 16.12 -7.10 -17.74
CA GLY A 188 17.27 -6.75 -18.58
C GLY A 188 17.51 -5.25 -18.68
N GLY A 189 17.15 -4.48 -17.65
CA GLY A 189 17.24 -3.02 -17.61
C GLY A 189 16.14 -2.29 -18.42
N LYS A 190 15.16 -3.02 -18.95
CA LYS A 190 14.00 -2.44 -19.64
C LYS A 190 13.01 -1.84 -18.65
N PRO A 191 12.15 -0.90 -19.09
CA PRO A 191 11.11 -0.33 -18.24
C PRO A 191 10.11 -1.36 -17.75
N PHE A 192 9.58 -1.13 -16.54
CA PHE A 192 8.58 -1.93 -15.86
C PHE A 192 7.60 -1.03 -15.09
N SER A 193 6.51 -1.60 -14.58
CA SER A 193 5.58 -0.94 -13.67
C SER A 193 5.92 -1.32 -12.23
N ALA A 194 5.71 -0.40 -11.27
CA ALA A 194 6.09 -0.64 -9.89
C ALA A 194 5.06 -0.14 -8.87
N PHE A 195 5.00 -0.85 -7.73
CA PHE A 195 4.36 -0.41 -6.51
C PHE A 195 5.43 0.00 -5.50
N LEU A 196 5.26 1.20 -4.96
CA LEU A 196 6.18 1.81 -4.01
C LEU A 196 5.42 2.16 -2.73
N LEU A 197 6.13 2.13 -1.61
CA LEU A 197 5.71 2.73 -0.35
C LEU A 197 6.66 3.88 -0.03
N ALA A 198 6.12 5.08 0.08
CA ALA A 198 6.88 6.28 0.39
C ALA A 198 6.53 6.79 1.78
N ASP A 199 7.52 7.09 2.59
CA ASP A 199 7.40 7.77 3.87
C ASP A 199 8.09 9.15 3.82
N ALA A 200 8.27 9.80 4.98
CA ALA A 200 8.93 11.11 5.07
C ALA A 200 10.43 11.07 4.74
N VAL A 201 11.06 9.92 4.73
CA VAL A 201 12.52 9.73 4.64
C VAL A 201 12.91 8.93 3.40
N SER A 202 12.12 7.93 3.05
CA SER A 202 12.45 6.92 2.03
C SER A 202 11.29 6.64 1.08
N CYS A 203 11.63 6.08 -0.07
CA CYS A 203 10.70 5.48 -1.00
C CYS A 203 11.17 4.04 -1.25
N GLU A 204 10.36 3.07 -0.87
CA GLU A 204 10.71 1.66 -0.96
C GLU A 204 10.03 1.00 -2.15
N LEU A 205 10.78 0.28 -2.98
CA LEU A 205 10.22 -0.53 -4.05
C LEU A 205 9.81 -1.88 -3.49
N LYS A 206 8.53 -2.24 -3.65
CA LYS A 206 7.95 -3.45 -3.07
C LYS A 206 7.59 -4.51 -4.09
N THR A 207 7.05 -4.09 -5.24
CA THR A 207 6.51 -4.99 -6.26
C THR A 207 6.73 -4.42 -7.63
N ILE A 208 6.94 -5.28 -8.64
CA ILE A 208 6.97 -4.87 -10.04
C ILE A 208 6.03 -5.73 -10.89
N TRP A 209 5.61 -5.15 -12.01
CA TRP A 209 5.01 -5.86 -13.14
C TRP A 209 5.90 -5.72 -14.35
N TYR A 210 6.22 -6.83 -14.97
CA TYR A 210 6.98 -6.87 -16.21
C TYR A 210 6.42 -7.94 -17.14
N GLN A 211 6.10 -7.56 -18.38
CA GLN A 211 5.46 -8.45 -19.38
C GLN A 211 4.19 -9.16 -18.86
N SER A 212 3.35 -8.44 -18.12
CA SER A 212 2.12 -8.93 -17.48
C SER A 212 2.33 -9.92 -16.33
N GLU A 213 3.56 -10.21 -15.95
CA GLU A 213 3.89 -11.03 -14.80
C GLU A 213 4.11 -10.15 -13.56
N PHE A 214 3.72 -10.68 -12.39
CA PHE A 214 3.82 -10.02 -11.09
C PHE A 214 4.99 -10.59 -10.31
N TYR A 215 5.87 -9.71 -9.82
CA TYR A 215 7.04 -10.07 -9.01
C TYR A 215 7.04 -9.29 -7.71
N PHE A 216 7.31 -9.99 -6.60
CA PHE A 216 7.38 -9.38 -5.28
C PHE A 216 8.52 -10.00 -4.47
N TRP A 217 8.99 -9.25 -3.50
CA TRP A 217 9.99 -9.69 -2.53
C TRP A 217 9.40 -9.60 -1.13
N LYS A 218 9.70 -10.60 -0.31
CA LYS A 218 9.30 -10.59 1.09
C LYS A 218 10.21 -9.64 1.83
N ASP A 219 9.63 -8.79 2.68
CA ASP A 219 10.44 -8.02 3.63
C ASP A 219 11.18 -9.02 4.53
N GLU A 220 12.49 -8.82 4.72
CA GLU A 220 13.24 -9.64 5.68
C GLU A 220 12.66 -9.43 7.08
N LEU A 221 12.42 -10.54 7.78
CA LEU A 221 11.95 -10.52 9.16
C LEU A 221 13.07 -9.97 10.05
N ASN A 222 12.97 -8.70 10.44
CA ASN A 222 13.77 -8.11 11.52
C ASN A 222 13.16 -8.41 12.87
#